data_7fc64068df4f7f6ae061ec5627ce9480
#
_entry.id   7fc64068df4f7f6ae061ec5627ce9480
#
_cell.length_a   1.000
_cell.length_b   1.000
_cell.length_c   1.000
_cell.angle_alpha   90.00
_cell.angle_beta   90.00
_cell.angle_gamma   90.00
#
_symmetry.space_group_name_H-M   'P 1'
#
loop_
_entity.id
_entity.type
_entity.pdbx_description
1 polymer ?
#
loop_
_entity_poly.entity_id
_entity_poly.type
_entity_poly.pdbx_seq_one_letter_code
_entity_poly.pdbx_strand_id
1 'polypeptide(L)'
;IMVATVQTTWVFSFPFCGPNEINHLFCETPPVLELVCADTFLFEIYAFTGTILIVMVPFLLILLSYIRVLFAILKMPSTTGRQKAFSTCASHLTVVVVHYGFASVIYLKPKGPQSPEGDTLMGITYTVLTPFLSPITFSLRNKELKVAMKKTFFSKLYPEKNVMM
;
A
#
# COMPACT_ATOMS: atom_id res chain seq x y z
N ILE A 1 -1.61 5.53 15.74
CA ILE A 1 -0.89 5.23 17.00
C ILE A 1 -1.88 4.69 18.03
N MET A 2 -2.95 5.40 18.42
CA MET A 2 -3.90 4.97 19.46
C MET A 2 -4.48 3.57 19.22
N VAL A 3 -4.99 3.29 18.00
CA VAL A 3 -5.56 1.98 17.68
C VAL A 3 -4.51 0.87 17.81
N ALA A 4 -3.32 1.09 17.27
CA ALA A 4 -2.22 0.12 17.37
C ALA A 4 -1.83 -0.15 18.83
N THR A 5 -1.74 0.91 19.66
CA THR A 5 -1.44 0.75 21.07
C THR A 5 -2.50 -0.09 21.79
N VAL A 6 -3.78 0.21 21.57
CA VAL A 6 -4.90 -0.55 22.17
C VAL A 6 -4.86 -2.01 21.74
N GLN A 7 -4.71 -2.28 20.45
CA GLN A 7 -4.62 -3.65 19.93
C GLN A 7 -3.44 -4.41 20.52
N THR A 8 -2.26 -3.80 20.53
CA THR A 8 -1.05 -4.42 21.09
C THR A 8 -1.21 -4.73 22.58
N THR A 9 -1.68 -3.75 23.38
CA THR A 9 -1.91 -3.96 24.80
C THR A 9 -2.93 -5.07 25.06
N TRP A 10 -3.99 -5.14 24.27
CA TRP A 10 -5.01 -6.18 24.41
C TRP A 10 -4.46 -7.55 24.05
N VAL A 11 -3.75 -7.70 22.94
CA VAL A 11 -3.12 -8.98 22.54
C VAL A 11 -2.19 -9.49 23.62
N PHE A 12 -1.31 -8.65 24.14
CA PHE A 12 -0.36 -9.04 25.18
C PHE A 12 -0.96 -9.19 26.59
N SER A 13 -2.25 -8.90 26.76
CA SER A 13 -2.97 -9.22 27.99
C SER A 13 -3.53 -10.66 28.03
N PHE A 14 -3.50 -11.37 26.90
CA PHE A 14 -3.94 -12.77 26.85
C PHE A 14 -2.88 -13.73 27.46
N PRO A 15 -3.31 -14.86 28.02
CA PRO A 15 -2.40 -15.91 28.44
C PRO A 15 -1.85 -16.67 27.19
N PHE A 16 -0.54 -16.67 27.03
CA PHE A 16 0.16 -17.40 25.99
C PHE A 16 0.59 -18.77 26.56
N CYS A 17 0.33 -19.85 25.82
CA CYS A 17 0.71 -21.21 26.21
C CYS A 17 1.19 -22.06 25.01
N GLY A 18 1.26 -21.48 23.83
CA GLY A 18 1.82 -22.12 22.64
C GLY A 18 3.36 -22.16 22.65
N PRO A 19 3.95 -22.73 21.62
CA PRO A 19 5.40 -22.73 21.44
C PRO A 19 5.91 -21.26 21.34
N ASN A 20 7.13 -21.02 21.84
CA ASN A 20 7.74 -19.69 21.82
C ASN A 20 8.28 -19.29 20.42
N GLU A 21 7.78 -19.93 19.38
CA GLU A 21 8.22 -19.73 17.99
C GLU A 21 7.02 -19.39 17.11
N ILE A 22 7.14 -18.32 16.34
CA ILE A 22 6.16 -17.92 15.34
C ILE A 22 6.71 -18.31 13.98
N ASN A 23 6.18 -19.38 13.38
CA ASN A 23 6.56 -19.84 12.03
C ASN A 23 5.87 -18.98 10.94
N HIS A 24 6.10 -17.66 11.00
CA HIS A 24 5.57 -16.72 10.02
C HIS A 24 6.58 -15.64 9.70
N LEU A 25 6.65 -15.20 8.44
CA LEU A 25 7.62 -14.20 7.99
C LEU A 25 7.37 -12.83 8.63
N PHE A 26 6.11 -12.51 8.92
CA PHE A 26 5.70 -11.26 9.54
C PHE A 26 5.15 -11.51 10.94
N CYS A 27 5.51 -10.63 11.87
CA CYS A 27 4.93 -10.62 13.22
C CYS A 27 3.60 -9.84 13.17
N GLU A 28 2.56 -10.52 12.71
CA GLU A 28 1.21 -9.96 12.60
C GLU A 28 0.29 -10.55 13.70
N THR A 29 -0.85 -9.90 13.91
CA THR A 29 -1.80 -10.32 14.96
C THR A 29 -2.31 -11.77 14.80
N PRO A 30 -2.69 -12.26 13.60
CA PRO A 30 -3.23 -13.61 13.47
C PRO A 30 -2.28 -14.72 13.94
N PRO A 31 -0.99 -14.78 13.51
CA PRO A 31 -0.05 -15.80 14.01
C PRO A 31 0.23 -15.70 15.53
N VAL A 32 0.15 -14.50 16.09
CA VAL A 32 0.33 -14.31 17.54
C VAL A 32 -0.87 -14.86 18.31
N LEU A 33 -2.09 -14.68 17.78
CA LEU A 33 -3.31 -15.21 18.42
C LEU A 33 -3.38 -16.74 18.41
N GLU A 34 -2.71 -17.43 17.50
CA GLU A 34 -2.62 -18.89 17.49
C GLU A 34 -1.86 -19.44 18.72
N LEU A 35 -1.06 -18.60 19.38
CA LEU A 35 -0.33 -18.96 20.61
C LEU A 35 -1.10 -18.68 21.90
N VAL A 36 -2.29 -18.07 21.78
CA VAL A 36 -3.15 -17.71 22.91
C VAL A 36 -4.04 -18.89 23.30
N CYS A 37 -4.17 -19.18 24.60
CA CYS A 37 -5.01 -20.24 25.16
C CYS A 37 -6.31 -19.76 25.77
N ALA A 38 -6.72 -18.56 25.43
CA ALA A 38 -8.01 -17.99 25.83
C ALA A 38 -8.93 -17.83 24.62
N ASP A 39 -10.20 -17.56 24.88
CA ASP A 39 -11.15 -17.19 23.83
C ASP A 39 -10.80 -15.82 23.27
N THR A 40 -10.46 -15.78 21.98
CA THR A 40 -10.06 -14.57 21.24
C THR A 40 -11.20 -13.99 20.40
N PHE A 41 -12.40 -14.56 20.46
CA PHE A 41 -13.53 -14.22 19.58
C PHE A 41 -13.88 -12.73 19.60
N LEU A 42 -13.99 -12.12 20.78
CA LEU A 42 -14.29 -10.69 20.90
C LEU A 42 -13.18 -9.80 20.32
N PHE A 43 -11.93 -10.18 20.56
CA PHE A 43 -10.79 -9.47 20.01
C PHE A 43 -10.76 -9.59 18.48
N GLU A 44 -11.06 -10.76 17.93
CA GLU A 44 -11.09 -10.98 16.48
C GLU A 44 -12.16 -10.14 15.80
N ILE A 45 -13.37 -10.07 16.37
CA ILE A 45 -14.44 -9.19 15.88
C ILE A 45 -14.01 -7.72 15.92
N TYR A 46 -13.40 -7.28 17.01
CA TYR A 46 -12.91 -5.92 17.16
C TYR A 46 -11.83 -5.61 16.11
N ALA A 47 -10.84 -6.48 15.96
CA ALA A 47 -9.75 -6.32 15.01
C ALA A 47 -10.25 -6.31 13.55
N PHE A 48 -11.16 -7.23 13.21
CA PHE A 48 -11.77 -7.32 11.88
C PHE A 48 -12.60 -6.08 11.55
N THR A 49 -13.47 -5.66 12.47
CA THR A 49 -14.31 -4.45 12.30
C THR A 49 -13.44 -3.20 12.18
N GLY A 50 -12.44 -3.07 13.04
CA GLY A 50 -11.47 -1.97 13.01
C GLY A 50 -10.71 -1.91 11.68
N THR A 51 -10.28 -3.06 11.17
CA THR A 51 -9.59 -3.16 9.88
C THR A 51 -10.50 -2.73 8.73
N ILE A 52 -11.75 -3.19 8.70
CA ILE A 52 -12.72 -2.75 7.69
C ILE A 52 -12.86 -1.23 7.73
N LEU A 53 -13.06 -0.63 8.89
CA LEU A 53 -13.22 0.81 9.02
C LEU A 53 -11.97 1.58 8.57
N ILE A 54 -10.78 1.14 9.00
CA ILE A 54 -9.51 1.80 8.68
C ILE A 54 -9.17 1.66 7.18
N VAL A 55 -9.54 0.58 6.53
CA VAL A 55 -9.27 0.36 5.10
C VAL A 55 -10.35 0.97 4.23
N MET A 56 -11.63 0.70 4.53
CA MET A 56 -12.72 1.07 3.63
C MET A 56 -13.10 2.55 3.71
N VAL A 57 -13.07 3.17 4.90
CA VAL A 57 -13.46 4.58 5.03
C VAL A 57 -12.50 5.50 4.27
N PRO A 58 -11.17 5.43 4.43
CA PRO A 58 -10.27 6.24 3.63
C PRO A 58 -10.38 5.94 2.13
N PHE A 59 -10.54 4.68 1.76
CA PHE A 59 -10.70 4.29 0.35
C PHE A 59 -11.92 4.96 -0.28
N LEU A 60 -13.08 4.92 0.38
CA LEU A 60 -14.31 5.57 -0.10
C LEU A 60 -14.14 7.09 -0.18
N LEU A 61 -13.51 7.70 0.82
CA LEU A 61 -13.24 9.15 0.81
C LEU A 61 -12.33 9.55 -0.36
N ILE A 62 -11.31 8.74 -0.65
CA ILE A 62 -10.43 8.95 -1.81
C ILE A 62 -11.25 8.84 -3.10
N LEU A 63 -12.06 7.80 -3.27
CA LEU A 63 -12.89 7.63 -4.46
C LEU A 63 -13.85 8.82 -4.66
N LEU A 64 -14.54 9.25 -3.62
CA LEU A 64 -15.43 10.42 -3.68
C LEU A 64 -14.68 11.71 -4.04
N SER A 65 -13.48 11.88 -3.48
CA SER A 65 -12.61 13.01 -3.83
C SER A 65 -12.22 12.95 -5.32
N TYR A 66 -11.84 11.78 -5.83
CA TYR A 66 -11.49 11.61 -7.23
C TYR A 66 -12.65 11.82 -8.19
N ILE A 67 -13.86 11.41 -7.82
CA ILE A 67 -15.06 11.73 -8.60
C ILE A 67 -15.20 13.26 -8.78
N ARG A 68 -15.06 14.03 -7.71
CA ARG A 68 -15.11 15.50 -7.78
C ARG A 68 -13.98 16.08 -8.64
N VAL A 69 -12.77 15.58 -8.49
CA VAL A 69 -11.62 16.00 -9.28
C VAL A 69 -11.83 15.71 -10.77
N LEU A 70 -12.35 14.53 -11.10
CA LEU A 70 -12.67 14.16 -12.49
C LEU A 70 -13.72 15.10 -13.11
N PHE A 71 -14.78 15.45 -12.36
CA PHE A 71 -15.75 16.42 -12.82
C PHE A 71 -15.12 17.80 -13.07
N ALA A 72 -14.20 18.23 -12.21
CA ALA A 72 -13.48 19.49 -12.42
C ALA A 72 -12.57 19.44 -13.66
N ILE A 73 -11.87 18.33 -13.89
CA ILE A 73 -11.01 18.12 -15.06
C ILE A 73 -11.83 18.14 -16.35
N LEU A 74 -13.00 17.50 -16.36
CA LEU A 74 -13.88 17.48 -17.54
C LEU A 74 -14.40 18.86 -17.92
N LYS A 75 -14.53 19.78 -16.95
CA LYS A 75 -14.94 21.18 -17.18
C LYS A 75 -13.79 22.08 -17.66
N MET A 76 -12.55 21.60 -17.71
CA MET A 76 -11.41 22.40 -18.18
C MET A 76 -11.52 22.70 -19.68
N PRO A 77 -11.37 23.96 -20.11
CA PRO A 77 -11.48 24.35 -21.51
C PRO A 77 -10.31 23.87 -22.37
N SER A 78 -9.12 23.71 -21.76
CA SER A 78 -7.90 23.29 -22.46
C SER A 78 -7.79 21.78 -22.56
N THR A 79 -7.76 21.23 -23.76
CA THR A 79 -7.56 19.81 -24.02
C THR A 79 -6.21 19.31 -23.51
N THR A 80 -5.14 20.07 -23.71
CA THR A 80 -3.78 19.74 -23.23
C THR A 80 -3.72 19.75 -21.70
N GLY A 81 -4.35 20.72 -21.04
CA GLY A 81 -4.45 20.80 -19.58
C GLY A 81 -5.23 19.62 -19.01
N ARG A 82 -6.39 19.30 -19.62
CA ARG A 82 -7.23 18.16 -19.25
C ARG A 82 -6.46 16.82 -19.33
N GLN A 83 -5.74 16.59 -20.43
CA GLN A 83 -4.96 15.37 -20.61
C GLN A 83 -3.83 15.23 -19.56
N LYS A 84 -3.13 16.33 -19.24
CA LYS A 84 -2.11 16.34 -18.19
C LYS A 84 -2.71 16.03 -16.81
N ALA A 85 -3.82 16.71 -16.46
CA ALA A 85 -4.51 16.50 -15.19
C ALA A 85 -5.03 15.06 -15.06
N PHE A 86 -5.72 14.55 -16.10
CA PHE A 86 -6.22 13.17 -16.13
C PHE A 86 -5.09 12.15 -15.94
N SER A 87 -4.01 12.34 -16.69
CA SER A 87 -2.83 11.49 -16.56
C SER A 87 -2.25 11.53 -15.14
N THR A 88 -2.29 12.67 -14.39
CA THR A 88 -1.85 12.77 -12.99
C THR A 88 -2.75 11.98 -12.05
N CYS A 89 -4.05 12.14 -12.20
CA CYS A 89 -5.03 11.41 -11.40
C CYS A 89 -4.95 9.90 -11.63
N ALA A 90 -4.82 9.46 -12.88
CA ALA A 90 -4.72 8.03 -13.24
C ALA A 90 -3.54 7.35 -12.54
N SER A 91 -2.37 7.99 -12.48
CA SER A 91 -1.21 7.39 -11.79
C SER A 91 -1.40 7.30 -10.29
N HIS A 92 -1.99 8.30 -9.66
CA HIS A 92 -2.27 8.23 -8.23
C HIS A 92 -3.33 7.17 -7.94
N LEU A 93 -4.41 7.12 -8.73
CA LEU A 93 -5.42 6.08 -8.61
C LEU A 93 -4.85 4.67 -8.78
N THR A 94 -3.90 4.48 -9.69
CA THR A 94 -3.22 3.19 -9.84
C THR A 94 -2.54 2.76 -8.54
N VAL A 95 -1.79 3.65 -7.89
CA VAL A 95 -1.16 3.36 -6.60
C VAL A 95 -2.19 3.08 -5.52
N VAL A 96 -3.27 3.87 -5.47
CA VAL A 96 -4.37 3.69 -4.51
C VAL A 96 -5.05 2.33 -4.72
N VAL A 97 -5.43 1.99 -5.95
CA VAL A 97 -6.09 0.71 -6.27
C VAL A 97 -5.19 -0.47 -5.95
N VAL A 98 -3.90 -0.40 -6.28
CA VAL A 98 -2.93 -1.45 -5.94
C VAL A 98 -2.83 -1.59 -4.42
N HIS A 99 -2.62 -0.49 -3.70
CA HIS A 99 -2.47 -0.51 -2.24
C HIS A 99 -3.72 -1.07 -1.54
N TYR A 100 -4.89 -0.48 -1.80
CA TYR A 100 -6.14 -0.91 -1.16
C TYR A 100 -6.63 -2.27 -1.67
N GLY A 101 -6.34 -2.63 -2.91
CA GLY A 101 -6.63 -3.94 -3.47
C GLY A 101 -5.86 -5.05 -2.73
N PHE A 102 -4.56 -4.91 -2.58
CA PHE A 102 -3.75 -5.87 -1.81
C PHE A 102 -4.15 -5.88 -0.32
N ALA A 103 -4.35 -4.73 0.29
CA ALA A 103 -4.82 -4.65 1.67
C ALA A 103 -6.15 -5.37 1.85
N SER A 104 -7.11 -5.18 0.94
CA SER A 104 -8.41 -5.86 1.00
C SER A 104 -8.27 -7.37 0.90
N VAL A 105 -7.44 -7.88 -0.01
CA VAL A 105 -7.21 -9.32 -0.17
C VAL A 105 -6.57 -9.92 1.09
N ILE A 106 -5.59 -9.24 1.68
CA ILE A 106 -4.87 -9.74 2.85
C ILE A 106 -5.76 -9.72 4.11
N TYR A 107 -6.44 -8.60 4.36
CA TYR A 107 -7.11 -8.37 5.63
C TYR A 107 -8.60 -8.73 5.64
N LEU A 108 -9.25 -8.86 4.48
CA LEU A 108 -10.66 -9.25 4.38
C LEU A 108 -10.84 -10.72 3.99
N LYS A 109 -9.77 -11.49 3.87
CA LYS A 109 -9.83 -12.92 3.58
C LYS A 109 -10.51 -13.64 4.74
N PRO A 110 -11.58 -14.44 4.49
CA PRO A 110 -12.19 -15.23 5.54
C PRO A 110 -11.21 -16.31 6.02
N LYS A 111 -11.27 -16.64 7.31
CA LYS A 111 -10.54 -17.75 7.91
C LYS A 111 -10.91 -19.05 7.21
N GLY A 112 -9.99 -19.64 6.48
CA GLY A 112 -10.12 -20.93 5.80
C GLY A 112 -8.80 -21.68 5.89
N PRO A 113 -8.71 -22.95 5.44
CA PRO A 113 -7.46 -23.69 5.38
C PRO A 113 -6.47 -22.88 4.51
N GLN A 114 -5.52 -22.27 5.19
CA GLN A 114 -4.55 -21.37 4.56
C GLN A 114 -3.36 -22.18 4.10
N SER A 115 -2.92 -21.92 2.86
CA SER A 115 -1.58 -22.30 2.48
C SER A 115 -0.62 -21.23 3.02
N PRO A 116 0.28 -21.57 3.98
CA PRO A 116 1.21 -20.61 4.57
C PRO A 116 2.04 -19.84 3.54
N GLU A 117 2.32 -20.49 2.42
CA GLU A 117 3.08 -19.93 1.30
C GLU A 117 2.33 -18.81 0.57
N GLY A 118 1.02 -18.95 0.38
CA GLY A 118 0.21 -17.93 -0.29
C GLY A 118 0.09 -16.64 0.51
N ASP A 119 -0.08 -16.75 1.80
CA ASP A 119 -0.20 -15.59 2.70
C ASP A 119 1.14 -14.87 2.86
N THR A 120 2.24 -15.63 2.93
CA THR A 120 3.59 -15.09 2.93
C THR A 120 3.89 -14.32 1.63
N LEU A 121 3.56 -14.89 0.47
CA LEU A 121 3.79 -14.24 -0.82
C LEU A 121 2.97 -12.94 -0.96
N MET A 122 1.71 -12.97 -0.53
CA MET A 122 0.85 -11.78 -0.51
C MET A 122 1.39 -10.69 0.41
N GLY A 123 1.83 -11.07 1.62
CA GLY A 123 2.43 -10.15 2.59
C GLY A 123 3.71 -9.49 2.05
N ILE A 124 4.63 -10.27 1.46
CA ILE A 124 5.85 -9.75 0.82
C ILE A 124 5.47 -8.78 -0.32
N THR A 125 4.55 -9.18 -1.19
CA THR A 125 4.13 -8.37 -2.32
C THR A 125 3.57 -7.03 -1.84
N TYR A 126 2.70 -7.02 -0.84
CA TYR A 126 2.15 -5.81 -0.27
C TYR A 126 3.22 -4.93 0.39
N THR A 127 4.07 -5.53 1.22
CA THR A 127 5.06 -4.79 2.03
C THR A 127 6.21 -4.23 1.20
N VAL A 128 6.60 -4.92 0.12
CA VAL A 128 7.72 -4.52 -0.74
C VAL A 128 7.22 -3.76 -1.96
N LEU A 129 6.24 -4.31 -2.69
CA LEU A 129 5.80 -3.76 -3.96
C LEU A 129 5.12 -2.40 -3.80
N THR A 130 4.30 -2.21 -2.78
CA THR A 130 3.56 -0.95 -2.58
C THR A 130 4.49 0.25 -2.33
N PRO A 131 5.42 0.22 -1.36
CA PRO A 131 6.34 1.34 -1.16
C PRO A 131 7.33 1.52 -2.31
N PHE A 132 7.63 0.45 -3.06
CA PHE A 132 8.52 0.53 -4.22
C PHE A 132 7.83 1.15 -5.45
N LEU A 133 6.58 0.79 -5.72
CA LEU A 133 5.81 1.34 -6.85
C LEU A 133 5.50 2.82 -6.68
N SER A 134 5.25 3.29 -5.45
CA SER A 134 4.88 4.67 -5.19
C SER A 134 5.93 5.68 -5.70
N PRO A 135 7.20 5.66 -5.25
CA PRO A 135 8.22 6.57 -5.74
C PRO A 135 8.52 6.40 -7.24
N ILE A 136 8.49 5.17 -7.76
CA ILE A 136 8.69 4.92 -9.19
C ILE A 136 7.60 5.59 -10.02
N THR A 137 6.33 5.38 -9.64
CA THR A 137 5.18 5.92 -10.37
C THR A 137 5.21 7.45 -10.37
N PHE A 138 5.55 8.09 -9.26
CA PHE A 138 5.64 9.54 -9.15
C PHE A 138 6.89 10.11 -9.83
N SER A 139 8.04 9.45 -9.68
CA SER A 139 9.32 9.88 -10.27
C SER A 139 9.35 9.75 -11.78
N LEU A 140 8.95 8.61 -12.32
CA LEU A 140 8.93 8.38 -13.77
C LEU A 140 7.93 9.27 -14.50
N ARG A 141 7.04 9.91 -13.78
CA ARG A 141 6.07 10.81 -14.36
C ARG A 141 6.53 12.27 -14.36
N ASN A 142 7.40 12.65 -13.45
CA ASN A 142 7.95 14.00 -13.42
C ASN A 142 8.83 14.22 -14.65
N LYS A 143 8.38 15.13 -15.55
CA LYS A 143 9.10 15.45 -16.80
C LYS A 143 10.49 16.02 -16.53
N GLU A 144 10.62 16.87 -15.51
CA GLU A 144 11.89 17.47 -15.11
C GLU A 144 12.86 16.40 -14.63
N LEU A 145 12.37 15.47 -13.80
CA LEU A 145 13.18 14.35 -13.32
C LEU A 145 13.61 13.43 -14.48
N LYS A 146 12.71 13.14 -15.43
CA LYS A 146 13.06 12.36 -16.63
C LYS A 146 14.16 13.04 -17.46
N VAL A 147 14.05 14.36 -17.64
CA VAL A 147 15.05 15.12 -18.38
C VAL A 147 16.38 15.13 -17.63
N ALA A 148 16.36 15.37 -16.32
CA ALA A 148 17.54 15.34 -15.47
C ALA A 148 18.20 13.96 -15.46
N MET A 149 17.42 12.89 -15.31
CA MET A 149 17.93 11.52 -15.37
C MET A 149 18.55 11.21 -16.74
N LYS A 150 17.87 11.55 -17.83
CA LYS A 150 18.44 11.38 -19.18
C LYS A 150 19.76 12.14 -19.31
N LYS A 151 19.79 13.40 -18.93
CA LYS A 151 21.01 14.22 -19.01
C LYS A 151 22.17 13.61 -18.20
N THR A 152 21.89 13.13 -16.98
CA THR A 152 22.92 12.54 -16.12
C THR A 152 23.39 11.19 -16.61
N PHE A 153 22.48 10.32 -17.05
CA PHE A 153 22.83 8.99 -17.55
C PHE A 153 23.54 9.07 -18.91
N PHE A 154 23.01 9.87 -19.86
CA PHE A 154 23.61 9.98 -21.19
C PHE A 154 24.89 10.79 -21.20
N SER A 155 25.06 11.81 -20.35
CA SER A 155 26.35 12.52 -20.25
C SER A 155 27.46 11.66 -19.66
N LYS A 156 27.13 10.68 -18.81
CA LYS A 156 28.12 9.70 -18.33
C LYS A 156 28.45 8.62 -19.36
N LEU A 157 27.49 8.24 -20.21
CA LEU A 157 27.67 7.23 -21.26
C LEU A 157 28.36 7.79 -22.51
N TYR A 158 28.19 9.09 -22.81
CA TYR A 158 28.79 9.80 -23.89
C TYR A 158 29.42 11.11 -23.35
N PRO A 159 30.60 11.06 -22.74
CA PRO A 159 31.33 12.29 -22.44
C PRO A 159 31.59 13.00 -23.78
N GLU A 160 31.02 14.20 -23.94
CA GLU A 160 31.35 15.06 -25.08
C GLU A 160 32.88 15.17 -25.16
N LYS A 161 33.47 14.58 -26.19
CA LYS A 161 34.87 14.88 -26.55
C LYS A 161 34.90 16.35 -26.88
N ASN A 162 35.48 17.15 -25.99
CA ASN A 162 35.86 18.52 -26.28
C ASN A 162 36.73 18.49 -27.53
N VAL A 163 36.15 18.79 -28.68
CA VAL A 163 36.90 19.17 -29.86
C VAL A 163 37.39 20.58 -29.60
N MET A 164 38.60 20.69 -29.05
CA MET A 164 39.36 21.93 -29.11
C MET A 164 39.69 22.19 -30.58
N MET A 165 39.11 23.25 -31.13
CA MET A 165 39.68 24.04 -32.22
C MET A 165 40.05 25.40 -31.66
#